data_6ab31b4159523c8d31df0cd0c686f203
#
_entry.id   6ab31b4159523c8d31df0cd0c686f203
#
_cell.length_a   1.000
_cell.length_b   1.000
_cell.length_c   1.000
_cell.angle_alpha   90.00
_cell.angle_beta   90.00
_cell.angle_gamma   90.00
#
_symmetry.space_group_name_H-M   'P 1'
#
loop_
_entity.id
_entity.type
_entity.pdbx_description
1 polymer ?
#
loop_
_entity_poly.entity_id
_entity_poly.type
_entity_poly.pdbx_seq_one_letter_code
_entity_poly.pdbx_strand_id
1 'polypeptide(L)'
;GVTDANDVFPLDALETIDTDGDLVGNNADLDDDGDGSSDEQESLDGTDPLDRDDCATCTPPVSGITYHWKSHTMLDSVDVNLAGITDGVVNDFFEDAMSNESGSYSFTLRHRGTNHLTASKALTAGESGTVISSADALAALKIAVGMNPNADPDGEGPEKALPLSPYQYIAADINSDGRVTSADALAILKMAVKLTSAEPRRWIFVAEDYDFWDEANQVFKTTPKDVIWERNGVIFDYPEKSMQNVVGVLMGDVN
;
A
#
# COMPACT_ATOMS: atom_id res chain seq x y z
N GLY A 1 4.66 -45.32 2.44
CA GLY A 1 4.25 -44.38 1.40
C GLY A 1 3.03 -43.60 1.83
N VAL A 2 2.97 -42.37 1.49
CA VAL A 2 1.81 -41.48 1.66
C VAL A 2 0.79 -41.82 0.58
N THR A 3 -0.50 -41.65 0.84
CA THR A 3 -1.55 -41.88 -0.17
C THR A 3 -1.68 -40.64 -1.05
N ASP A 4 -2.00 -40.82 -2.34
CA ASP A 4 -2.15 -39.73 -3.32
C ASP A 4 -3.03 -38.55 -2.82
N ALA A 5 -3.96 -38.81 -1.91
CA ALA A 5 -4.84 -37.82 -1.33
C ALA A 5 -4.14 -36.89 -0.28
N ASN A 6 -3.01 -37.34 0.23
CA ASN A 6 -2.20 -36.63 1.24
C ASN A 6 -0.78 -36.33 0.72
N ASP A 7 -0.53 -36.57 -0.54
CA ASP A 7 0.72 -36.37 -1.24
C ASP A 7 0.60 -35.09 -2.09
N VAL A 8 1.42 -34.09 -1.80
CA VAL A 8 1.41 -32.84 -2.57
C VAL A 8 1.97 -33.06 -3.98
N PHE A 9 2.84 -34.09 -4.14
CA PHE A 9 3.47 -34.45 -5.42
C PHE A 9 3.16 -35.89 -5.86
N PRO A 10 1.89 -36.28 -6.14
CA PRO A 10 1.50 -37.69 -6.39
C PRO A 10 2.18 -38.32 -7.60
N LEU A 11 2.81 -37.54 -8.46
CA LEU A 11 3.54 -38.02 -9.65
C LEU A 11 5.06 -38.06 -9.45
N ASP A 12 5.57 -37.57 -8.33
CA ASP A 12 6.99 -37.63 -7.97
C ASP A 12 7.20 -38.54 -6.75
N ALA A 13 7.77 -39.71 -6.98
CA ALA A 13 7.99 -40.69 -5.94
C ALA A 13 9.06 -40.31 -4.91
N LEU A 14 9.77 -39.21 -5.13
CA LEU A 14 10.81 -38.69 -4.25
C LEU A 14 10.33 -37.53 -3.36
N GLU A 15 9.17 -36.95 -3.70
CA GLU A 15 8.59 -35.83 -2.96
C GLU A 15 7.23 -36.20 -2.41
N THR A 16 6.88 -35.71 -1.24
CA THR A 16 5.55 -35.95 -0.62
C THR A 16 5.04 -34.76 0.20
N ILE A 17 5.92 -33.88 0.63
CA ILE A 17 5.64 -32.74 1.51
C ILE A 17 6.21 -31.48 0.86
N ASP A 18 5.50 -30.39 1.02
CA ASP A 18 5.86 -29.03 0.65
C ASP A 18 5.44 -28.17 1.85
N THR A 19 6.41 -27.79 2.67
CA THR A 19 6.13 -27.16 3.97
C THR A 19 5.79 -25.69 3.82
N ASP A 20 6.45 -24.97 2.90
CA ASP A 20 6.25 -23.54 2.67
C ASP A 20 5.24 -23.23 1.55
N GLY A 21 4.91 -24.21 0.69
CA GLY A 21 3.90 -24.10 -0.36
C GLY A 21 4.41 -23.49 -1.66
N ASP A 22 5.73 -23.48 -1.90
CA ASP A 22 6.34 -22.89 -3.09
C ASP A 22 6.37 -23.80 -4.32
N LEU A 23 5.87 -25.05 -4.19
CA LEU A 23 5.84 -26.13 -5.20
C LEU A 23 7.19 -26.81 -5.45
N VAL A 24 8.17 -26.62 -4.60
CA VAL A 24 9.35 -27.45 -4.46
C VAL A 24 9.11 -28.39 -3.28
N GLY A 25 9.39 -29.66 -3.43
CA GLY A 25 9.19 -30.59 -2.32
C GLY A 25 10.39 -30.58 -1.37
N ASN A 26 10.15 -30.83 -0.09
CA ASN A 26 11.14 -30.74 0.97
C ASN A 26 12.45 -31.52 0.72
N ASN A 27 12.46 -32.57 -0.11
CA ASN A 27 13.72 -33.25 -0.41
C ASN A 27 14.55 -32.54 -1.47
N ALA A 28 13.97 -31.65 -2.26
CA ALA A 28 14.63 -30.87 -3.29
C ALA A 28 14.83 -29.40 -2.88
N ASP A 29 14.09 -28.95 -1.87
CA ASP A 29 14.19 -27.63 -1.30
C ASP A 29 15.50 -27.49 -0.49
N LEU A 30 15.93 -26.30 -0.28
CA LEU A 30 17.08 -25.92 0.54
C LEU A 30 16.69 -25.06 1.75
N ASP A 31 15.40 -24.70 1.84
CA ASP A 31 14.80 -23.82 2.85
C ASP A 31 13.34 -24.27 3.01
N ASP A 32 13.15 -25.47 3.59
CA ASP A 32 11.91 -26.24 3.62
C ASP A 32 10.69 -25.47 4.14
N ASP A 33 10.89 -24.52 5.06
CA ASP A 33 9.79 -23.73 5.65
C ASP A 33 9.72 -22.29 5.12
N GLY A 34 10.66 -21.90 4.23
CA GLY A 34 10.70 -20.62 3.56
C GLY A 34 10.92 -19.43 4.51
N ASP A 35 11.63 -19.63 5.63
CA ASP A 35 11.88 -18.58 6.63
C ASP A 35 13.11 -17.73 6.29
N GLY A 36 13.94 -18.24 5.36
CA GLY A 36 15.12 -17.59 4.84
C GLY A 36 16.41 -18.06 5.45
N SER A 37 16.40 -19.00 6.38
CA SER A 37 17.52 -19.83 6.72
C SER A 37 17.49 -21.09 5.84
N SER A 38 18.62 -21.65 5.48
CA SER A 38 18.61 -22.94 4.81
C SER A 38 18.58 -24.07 5.83
N ASP A 39 18.04 -25.24 5.47
CA ASP A 39 18.02 -26.44 6.34
C ASP A 39 19.40 -26.79 6.88
N GLU A 40 20.46 -26.61 6.05
CA GLU A 40 21.83 -26.83 6.48
C GLU A 40 22.24 -25.83 7.57
N GLN A 41 21.86 -24.55 7.41
CA GLN A 41 22.16 -23.52 8.40
C GLN A 41 21.37 -23.74 9.68
N GLU A 42 20.10 -24.12 9.60
CA GLU A 42 19.24 -24.39 10.74
C GLU A 42 19.74 -25.60 11.53
N SER A 43 20.16 -26.66 10.82
CA SER A 43 20.80 -27.81 11.45
C SER A 43 22.08 -27.43 12.23
N LEU A 44 22.84 -26.40 11.77
CA LEU A 44 24.03 -25.89 12.47
C LEU A 44 23.65 -25.00 13.66
N ASP A 45 22.59 -24.23 13.54
CA ASP A 45 22.09 -23.27 14.55
C ASP A 45 21.24 -23.98 15.62
N GLY A 46 20.77 -25.21 15.33
CA GLY A 46 19.97 -26.04 16.22
C GLY A 46 18.49 -25.64 16.21
N THR A 47 18.02 -25.07 15.09
CA THR A 47 16.62 -24.75 14.81
C THR A 47 15.96 -25.85 13.96
N ASP A 48 14.63 -25.82 13.82
CA ASP A 48 13.85 -26.83 13.10
C ASP A 48 13.60 -26.37 11.66
N PRO A 49 14.18 -27.02 10.63
CA PRO A 49 13.99 -26.67 9.22
C PRO A 49 12.53 -26.73 8.69
N LEU A 50 11.60 -27.21 9.50
CA LEU A 50 10.18 -27.30 9.14
C LEU A 50 9.30 -26.32 9.94
N ASP A 51 9.89 -25.55 10.85
CA ASP A 51 9.18 -24.59 11.70
C ASP A 51 9.68 -23.16 11.42
N ARG A 52 8.98 -22.49 10.54
CA ARG A 52 9.22 -21.10 10.10
C ARG A 52 9.46 -20.10 11.25
N ASP A 53 8.92 -20.38 12.44
CA ASP A 53 9.04 -19.52 13.61
C ASP A 53 10.25 -19.86 14.48
N ASP A 54 10.90 -21.03 14.27
CA ASP A 54 12.09 -21.50 15.00
C ASP A 54 13.37 -21.24 14.20
N CYS A 55 13.75 -20.00 14.01
CA CYS A 55 14.99 -19.66 13.33
C CYS A 55 15.88 -18.69 14.12
N ALA A 56 17.22 -18.93 14.08
CA ALA A 56 18.21 -18.12 14.78
C ALA A 56 18.38 -16.69 14.18
N THR A 57 18.06 -16.52 12.90
CA THR A 57 18.27 -15.27 12.14
C THR A 57 17.10 -14.94 11.22
N CYS A 58 15.85 -15.13 11.70
CA CYS A 58 14.66 -14.87 10.91
C CYS A 58 14.63 -13.46 10.32
N THR A 59 14.39 -13.39 9.02
CA THR A 59 13.99 -12.13 8.41
C THR A 59 12.61 -11.74 8.97
N PRO A 60 12.42 -10.50 9.42
CA PRO A 60 11.13 -10.08 9.96
C PRO A 60 10.02 -10.21 8.91
N PRO A 61 8.80 -10.58 9.28
CA PRO A 61 7.69 -10.65 8.34
C PRO A 61 7.47 -9.30 7.65
N VAL A 62 6.95 -9.34 6.43
CA VAL A 62 6.49 -8.11 5.78
C VAL A 62 5.34 -7.55 6.59
N SER A 63 5.49 -6.32 7.04
CA SER A 63 4.51 -5.64 7.90
C SER A 63 4.47 -4.15 7.62
N GLY A 64 3.50 -3.46 8.18
CA GLY A 64 3.42 -2.01 8.05
C GLY A 64 2.25 -1.42 8.81
N ILE A 65 2.07 -0.12 8.61
CA ILE A 65 0.92 0.62 9.10
C ILE A 65 0.18 1.33 7.98
N THR A 66 -1.09 1.54 8.18
CA THR A 66 -1.95 2.32 7.30
C THR A 66 -2.49 3.53 8.06
N TYR A 67 -2.39 4.72 7.47
CA TYR A 67 -2.87 5.95 8.10
C TYR A 67 -3.34 6.98 7.07
N HIS A 68 -4.17 7.90 7.52
CA HIS A 68 -4.69 8.99 6.69
C HIS A 68 -3.62 10.08 6.46
N TRP A 69 -3.41 10.49 5.23
CA TRP A 69 -2.33 11.41 4.82
C TRP A 69 -2.28 12.73 5.59
N LYS A 70 -3.44 13.28 5.96
CA LYS A 70 -3.55 14.61 6.57
C LYS A 70 -3.59 14.57 8.08
N SER A 71 -4.48 13.76 8.64
CA SER A 71 -4.71 13.69 10.09
C SER A 71 -3.73 12.77 10.80
N HIS A 72 -3.00 11.93 10.07
CA HIS A 72 -2.16 10.84 10.59
C HIS A 72 -2.94 9.88 11.50
N THR A 73 -4.28 9.88 11.40
CA THR A 73 -5.09 8.88 12.10
C THR A 73 -4.90 7.53 11.46
N MET A 74 -4.73 6.50 12.29
CA MET A 74 -4.60 5.13 11.83
C MET A 74 -5.89 4.68 11.14
N LEU A 75 -5.73 3.94 10.06
CA LEU A 75 -6.84 3.39 9.29
C LEU A 75 -6.96 1.90 9.59
N ASP A 76 -8.05 1.52 10.22
CA ASP A 76 -8.46 0.13 10.41
C ASP A 76 -9.16 -0.44 9.17
N SER A 77 -9.28 -1.74 9.12
CA SER A 77 -10.05 -2.44 8.07
C SER A 77 -9.60 -2.08 6.65
N VAL A 78 -8.31 -1.81 6.47
CA VAL A 78 -7.67 -1.74 5.17
C VAL A 78 -7.29 -3.16 4.77
N ASP A 79 -7.77 -3.60 3.63
CA ASP A 79 -7.43 -4.87 3.01
C ASP A 79 -6.11 -4.67 2.26
N VAL A 80 -5.06 -5.36 2.70
CA VAL A 80 -3.70 -5.27 2.14
C VAL A 80 -3.34 -6.62 1.57
N ASN A 81 -3.00 -6.64 0.29
CA ASN A 81 -2.66 -7.87 -0.43
C ASN A 81 -1.17 -7.85 -0.79
N LEU A 82 -0.50 -8.95 -0.56
CA LEU A 82 0.89 -9.19 -0.94
C LEU A 82 0.95 -10.28 -2.00
N ALA A 83 1.65 -10.03 -3.09
CA ALA A 83 1.87 -11.00 -4.16
C ALA A 83 3.35 -11.01 -4.58
N GLY A 84 3.90 -12.17 -4.88
CA GLY A 84 5.23 -12.28 -5.48
C GLY A 84 5.25 -11.88 -6.95
N ILE A 85 6.39 -11.40 -7.43
CA ILE A 85 6.62 -11.13 -8.85
C ILE A 85 7.78 -12.02 -9.34
N THR A 86 7.50 -12.87 -10.33
CA THR A 86 8.53 -13.66 -11.03
C THR A 86 8.51 -13.32 -12.51
N ASP A 87 9.68 -13.04 -13.10
CA ASP A 87 9.82 -12.66 -14.51
C ASP A 87 8.93 -11.47 -14.93
N GLY A 88 8.65 -10.55 -14.01
CA GLY A 88 7.80 -9.37 -14.24
C GLY A 88 6.29 -9.67 -14.25
N VAL A 89 5.89 -10.87 -13.87
CA VAL A 89 4.50 -11.28 -13.75
C VAL A 89 4.14 -11.44 -12.28
N VAL A 90 3.01 -10.86 -11.88
CA VAL A 90 2.43 -11.09 -10.54
C VAL A 90 1.99 -12.54 -10.47
N ASN A 91 2.52 -13.28 -9.51
CA ASN A 91 2.25 -14.72 -9.33
C ASN A 91 0.91 -14.97 -8.65
N ASP A 92 0.47 -16.24 -8.70
CA ASP A 92 -0.68 -16.72 -7.94
C ASP A 92 -0.40 -16.84 -6.43
N PHE A 93 0.86 -16.64 -6.00
CA PHE A 93 1.23 -16.57 -4.60
C PHE A 93 0.81 -15.23 -4.04
N PHE A 94 -0.16 -15.24 -3.14
CA PHE A 94 -0.61 -14.03 -2.46
C PHE A 94 -1.11 -14.34 -1.06
N GLU A 95 -0.97 -13.38 -0.19
CA GLU A 95 -1.54 -13.37 1.15
C GLU A 95 -2.31 -12.06 1.37
N ASP A 96 -3.45 -12.17 2.05
CA ASP A 96 -4.27 -11.03 2.41
C ASP A 96 -4.12 -10.75 3.91
N ALA A 97 -3.91 -9.51 4.27
CA ALA A 97 -3.89 -9.05 5.64
C ALA A 97 -4.84 -7.86 5.80
N MET A 98 -5.47 -7.76 6.95
CA MET A 98 -6.35 -6.64 7.27
C MET A 98 -5.74 -5.80 8.39
N SER A 99 -5.67 -4.48 8.20
CA SER A 99 -5.18 -3.60 9.24
C SER A 99 -6.14 -3.56 10.44
N ASN A 100 -5.57 -3.55 11.62
CA ASN A 100 -6.30 -3.48 12.90
C ASN A 100 -6.59 -2.02 13.31
N GLU A 101 -7.17 -1.81 14.50
CA GLU A 101 -7.49 -0.49 15.05
C GLU A 101 -6.28 0.45 15.22
N SER A 102 -5.06 -0.10 15.33
CA SER A 102 -3.81 0.68 15.33
C SER A 102 -3.23 0.88 13.92
N GLY A 103 -3.96 0.55 12.87
CA GLY A 103 -3.53 0.62 11.50
C GLY A 103 -2.51 -0.43 11.09
N SER A 104 -2.12 -1.33 12.00
CA SER A 104 -1.04 -2.29 11.76
C SER A 104 -1.54 -3.50 10.99
N TYR A 105 -0.72 -3.99 10.07
CA TYR A 105 -0.89 -5.24 9.36
C TYR A 105 0.43 -6.01 9.28
N SER A 106 0.36 -7.31 9.11
CA SER A 106 1.52 -8.20 8.96
C SER A 106 1.12 -9.43 8.17
N PHE A 107 2.04 -9.91 7.36
CA PHE A 107 1.91 -11.16 6.61
C PHE A 107 2.69 -12.26 7.31
N THR A 108 2.26 -13.50 7.13
CA THR A 108 2.97 -14.68 7.63
C THR A 108 3.94 -15.22 6.60
N LEU A 109 3.58 -15.11 5.34
CA LEU A 109 4.41 -15.56 4.22
C LEU A 109 5.57 -14.60 3.95
N ARG A 110 6.72 -15.16 3.57
CA ARG A 110 7.98 -14.46 3.33
C ARG A 110 8.52 -14.81 1.94
N HIS A 111 7.86 -14.27 0.91
CA HIS A 111 8.32 -14.48 -0.47
C HIS A 111 9.59 -13.66 -0.73
N ARG A 112 10.73 -14.32 -0.87
CA ARG A 112 12.01 -13.66 -1.22
C ARG A 112 12.00 -13.16 -2.65
N GLY A 113 12.59 -11.99 -2.86
CA GLY A 113 12.64 -11.33 -4.16
C GLY A 113 11.62 -10.22 -4.29
N THR A 114 11.22 -9.93 -5.52
CA THR A 114 10.34 -8.80 -5.81
C THR A 114 8.89 -9.11 -5.45
N ASN A 115 8.30 -8.24 -4.65
CA ASN A 115 6.92 -8.33 -4.18
C ASN A 115 6.10 -7.13 -4.63
N HIS A 116 4.81 -7.33 -4.74
CA HIS A 116 3.80 -6.34 -5.08
C HIS A 116 2.76 -6.25 -3.97
N LEU A 117 2.65 -5.09 -3.34
CA LEU A 117 1.69 -4.83 -2.28
C LEU A 117 0.63 -3.86 -2.79
N THR A 118 -0.62 -4.23 -2.63
CA THR A 118 -1.77 -3.36 -2.91
C THR A 118 -2.62 -3.17 -1.67
N ALA A 119 -3.32 -2.06 -1.58
CA ALA A 119 -4.21 -1.78 -0.46
C ALA A 119 -5.54 -1.22 -0.94
N SER A 120 -6.62 -1.61 -0.27
CA SER A 120 -7.96 -1.12 -0.52
C SER A 120 -8.75 -0.97 0.78
N LYS A 121 -9.73 -0.06 0.80
CA LYS A 121 -10.61 0.13 1.95
C LYS A 121 -12.02 0.46 1.49
N ALA A 122 -12.98 -0.29 2.01
CA ALA A 122 -14.39 0.07 1.87
C ALA A 122 -14.72 1.30 2.73
N LEU A 123 -15.55 2.19 2.21
CA LEU A 123 -16.02 3.34 2.97
C LEU A 123 -16.92 2.90 4.13
N THR A 124 -16.61 3.35 5.32
CA THR A 124 -17.50 3.17 6.48
C THR A 124 -18.65 4.18 6.47
N ALA A 125 -19.71 3.89 7.22
CA ALA A 125 -20.85 4.81 7.35
C ALA A 125 -20.47 6.19 7.92
N GLY A 126 -19.46 6.25 8.79
CA GLY A 126 -18.91 7.49 9.33
C GLY A 126 -18.16 8.33 8.28
N GLU A 127 -17.36 7.69 7.45
CA GLU A 127 -16.60 8.32 6.38
C GLU A 127 -17.51 8.78 5.22
N SER A 128 -18.65 8.14 5.04
CA SER A 128 -19.62 8.51 4.01
C SER A 128 -20.38 9.81 4.30
N GLY A 129 -20.27 10.35 5.53
CA GLY A 129 -21.18 11.38 6.04
C GLY A 129 -20.75 12.83 5.83
N THR A 130 -19.54 13.25 6.19
CA THR A 130 -19.25 14.67 6.42
C THR A 130 -17.84 15.15 6.08
N VAL A 131 -16.93 14.28 5.68
CA VAL A 131 -15.51 14.64 5.48
C VAL A 131 -15.35 15.59 4.29
N ILE A 132 -16.04 15.35 3.17
CA ILE A 132 -15.94 16.18 1.97
C ILE A 132 -16.96 17.33 2.02
N SER A 133 -16.47 18.55 1.90
CA SER A 133 -17.23 19.78 2.02
C SER A 133 -17.05 20.70 0.80
N SER A 134 -17.75 21.83 0.80
CA SER A 134 -17.54 22.87 -0.22
C SER A 134 -16.17 23.53 -0.11
N ALA A 135 -15.50 23.46 1.05
CA ALA A 135 -14.14 23.95 1.23
C ALA A 135 -13.15 23.13 0.41
N ASP A 136 -13.34 21.80 0.32
CA ASP A 136 -12.51 20.91 -0.50
C ASP A 136 -12.68 21.22 -2.00
N ALA A 137 -13.91 21.47 -2.43
CA ALA A 137 -14.17 21.89 -3.80
C ALA A 137 -13.50 23.23 -4.13
N LEU A 138 -13.52 24.18 -3.19
CA LEU A 138 -12.82 25.46 -3.34
C LEU A 138 -11.29 25.27 -3.35
N ALA A 139 -10.77 24.38 -2.50
CA ALA A 139 -9.35 24.06 -2.47
C ALA A 139 -8.90 23.45 -3.82
N ALA A 140 -9.63 22.46 -4.34
CA ALA A 140 -9.37 21.88 -5.65
C ALA A 140 -9.43 22.90 -6.78
N LEU A 141 -10.40 23.84 -6.73
CA LEU A 141 -10.51 24.92 -7.72
C LEU A 141 -9.31 25.87 -7.66
N LYS A 142 -8.85 26.24 -6.45
CA LYS A 142 -7.63 27.04 -6.28
C LYS A 142 -6.40 26.31 -6.86
N ILE A 143 -6.24 25.02 -6.57
CA ILE A 143 -5.15 24.21 -7.13
C ILE A 143 -5.23 24.21 -8.67
N ALA A 144 -6.40 23.99 -9.24
CA ALA A 144 -6.61 23.97 -10.69
C ALA A 144 -6.17 25.26 -11.39
N VAL A 145 -6.28 26.41 -10.72
CA VAL A 145 -5.84 27.71 -11.27
C VAL A 145 -4.44 28.13 -10.79
N GLY A 146 -3.72 27.23 -10.14
CA GLY A 146 -2.34 27.47 -9.68
C GLY A 146 -2.23 28.29 -8.40
N MET A 147 -3.30 28.36 -7.61
CA MET A 147 -3.31 29.05 -6.31
C MET A 147 -3.12 28.04 -5.18
N ASN A 148 -2.40 28.42 -4.14
CA ASN A 148 -2.29 27.62 -2.93
C ASN A 148 -3.57 27.76 -2.08
N PRO A 149 -4.29 26.67 -1.77
CA PRO A 149 -5.47 26.71 -0.89
C PRO A 149 -5.11 26.77 0.59
N ASN A 150 -3.91 26.37 0.98
CA ASN A 150 -3.51 26.24 2.38
C ASN A 150 -3.47 27.62 3.05
N ALA A 151 -3.88 27.64 4.31
CA ALA A 151 -3.82 28.86 5.09
C ALA A 151 -2.37 29.18 5.49
N ASP A 152 -2.11 30.45 5.68
CA ASP A 152 -0.97 30.90 6.46
C ASP A 152 -1.19 30.52 7.92
N PRO A 153 -0.23 29.83 8.59
CA PRO A 153 -0.44 29.28 9.93
C PRO A 153 -0.89 30.28 10.99
N ASP A 154 -0.41 31.51 10.93
CA ASP A 154 -0.77 32.55 11.90
C ASP A 154 -1.51 33.77 11.29
N GLY A 155 -1.53 33.85 9.95
CA GLY A 155 -2.18 34.95 9.24
C GLY A 155 -1.48 36.32 9.39
N GLU A 156 -0.32 36.36 10.01
CA GLU A 156 0.44 37.58 10.28
C GLU A 156 1.94 37.39 9.95
N GLY A 157 2.58 38.45 9.47
CA GLY A 157 4.02 38.48 9.25
C GLY A 157 4.49 37.99 7.87
N PRO A 158 5.80 37.72 7.70
CA PRO A 158 6.39 37.31 6.42
C PRO A 158 6.24 35.80 6.15
N GLU A 159 5.60 35.04 7.03
CA GLU A 159 5.39 33.61 6.87
C GLU A 159 4.42 33.36 5.73
N LYS A 160 4.69 32.28 5.00
CA LYS A 160 3.91 31.92 3.81
C LYS A 160 2.99 30.77 4.15
N ALA A 161 1.86 30.69 3.44
CA ALA A 161 1.00 29.53 3.47
C ALA A 161 1.82 28.24 3.32
N LEU A 162 1.44 27.17 4.05
CA LEU A 162 2.09 25.88 3.95
C LEU A 162 2.14 25.42 2.50
N PRO A 163 3.21 24.80 2.04
CA PRO A 163 3.30 24.30 0.68
C PRO A 163 2.20 23.26 0.42
N LEU A 164 1.80 23.14 -0.84
CA LEU A 164 0.89 22.07 -1.26
C LEU A 164 1.55 20.72 -1.06
N SER A 165 0.83 19.83 -0.37
CA SER A 165 1.24 18.43 -0.28
C SER A 165 0.95 17.70 -1.59
N PRO A 166 1.81 16.78 -2.04
CA PRO A 166 1.51 15.89 -3.16
C PRO A 166 0.17 15.16 -3.00
N TYR A 167 -0.19 14.79 -1.78
CA TYR A 167 -1.47 14.13 -1.49
C TYR A 167 -2.69 15.02 -1.75
N GLN A 168 -2.56 16.36 -1.65
CA GLN A 168 -3.64 17.29 -2.02
C GLN A 168 -3.92 17.26 -3.52
N TYR A 169 -2.89 17.13 -4.36
CA TYR A 169 -3.08 16.96 -5.81
C TYR A 169 -3.79 15.64 -6.11
N ILE A 170 -3.36 14.55 -5.44
CA ILE A 170 -3.96 13.23 -5.60
C ILE A 170 -5.43 13.25 -5.16
N ALA A 171 -5.74 13.79 -3.98
CA ALA A 171 -7.10 13.90 -3.47
C ALA A 171 -8.00 14.75 -4.38
N ALA A 172 -7.43 15.74 -5.07
CA ALA A 172 -8.17 16.62 -5.97
C ALA A 172 -8.41 16.04 -7.36
N ASP A 173 -7.61 15.09 -7.85
CA ASP A 173 -7.77 14.44 -9.16
C ASP A 173 -8.84 13.33 -9.09
N ILE A 174 -10.10 13.74 -9.02
CA ILE A 174 -11.25 12.84 -8.77
C ILE A 174 -11.44 11.80 -9.86
N ASN A 175 -11.28 12.20 -11.12
CA ASN A 175 -11.46 11.32 -12.27
C ASN A 175 -10.21 10.49 -12.59
N SER A 176 -9.11 10.74 -11.85
CA SER A 176 -7.82 10.07 -12.01
C SER A 176 -7.23 10.19 -13.43
N ASP A 177 -7.47 11.32 -14.11
CA ASP A 177 -6.91 11.58 -15.44
C ASP A 177 -5.47 12.13 -15.40
N GLY A 178 -4.94 12.35 -14.19
CA GLY A 178 -3.58 12.87 -13.96
C GLY A 178 -3.53 14.40 -13.93
N ARG A 179 -4.66 15.08 -13.78
CA ARG A 179 -4.73 16.55 -13.76
C ARG A 179 -5.76 17.03 -12.76
N VAL A 180 -5.46 18.14 -12.11
CA VAL A 180 -6.46 18.85 -11.32
C VAL A 180 -7.04 19.99 -12.14
N THR A 181 -8.32 19.93 -12.43
CA THR A 181 -9.05 20.88 -13.26
C THR A 181 -10.33 21.39 -12.57
N SER A 182 -11.02 22.36 -13.18
CA SER A 182 -12.31 22.79 -12.69
C SER A 182 -13.40 21.71 -12.75
N ALA A 183 -13.21 20.67 -13.58
CA ALA A 183 -14.12 19.52 -13.63
C ALA A 183 -14.05 18.70 -12.34
N ASP A 184 -12.84 18.50 -11.81
CA ASP A 184 -12.59 17.83 -10.53
C ASP A 184 -13.19 18.62 -9.37
N ALA A 185 -12.97 19.92 -9.33
CA ALA A 185 -13.58 20.79 -8.33
C ALA A 185 -15.11 20.73 -8.36
N LEU A 186 -15.72 20.66 -9.55
CA LEU A 186 -17.15 20.46 -9.70
C LEU A 186 -17.60 19.07 -9.23
N ALA A 187 -16.81 18.03 -9.49
CA ALA A 187 -17.09 16.68 -9.02
C ALA A 187 -17.07 16.62 -7.48
N ILE A 188 -16.06 17.23 -6.85
CA ILE A 188 -15.98 17.35 -5.38
C ILE A 188 -17.17 18.14 -4.81
N LEU A 189 -17.57 19.23 -5.46
CA LEU A 189 -18.76 19.98 -5.04
C LEU A 189 -20.03 19.14 -5.09
N LYS A 190 -20.22 18.34 -6.15
CA LYS A 190 -21.33 17.39 -6.24
C LYS A 190 -21.31 16.36 -5.11
N MET A 191 -20.13 15.85 -4.73
CA MET A 191 -19.97 14.97 -3.56
C MET A 191 -20.36 15.67 -2.27
N ALA A 192 -19.89 16.90 -2.06
CA ALA A 192 -20.17 17.70 -0.87
C ALA A 192 -21.66 17.94 -0.64
N VAL A 193 -22.39 18.20 -1.74
CA VAL A 193 -23.86 18.42 -1.69
C VAL A 193 -24.65 17.13 -1.90
N LYS A 194 -24.01 15.98 -1.94
CA LYS A 194 -24.61 14.63 -2.02
C LYS A 194 -25.54 14.46 -3.23
N LEU A 195 -25.14 14.97 -4.38
CA LEU A 195 -25.91 14.75 -5.62
C LEU A 195 -25.80 13.28 -6.06
N THR A 196 -26.91 12.75 -6.60
CA THR A 196 -26.97 11.36 -7.11
C THR A 196 -26.05 11.12 -8.31
N SER A 197 -25.64 12.18 -9.00
CA SER A 197 -24.68 12.14 -10.12
C SER A 197 -23.23 12.40 -9.68
N ALA A 198 -22.95 12.43 -8.37
CA ALA A 198 -21.59 12.56 -7.87
C ALA A 198 -20.81 11.27 -8.12
N GLU A 199 -19.52 11.41 -8.40
CA GLU A 199 -18.60 10.27 -8.40
C GLU A 199 -18.59 9.58 -7.03
N PRO A 200 -18.46 8.24 -7.00
CA PRO A 200 -18.37 7.53 -5.74
C PRO A 200 -17.08 7.92 -5.00
N ARG A 201 -17.22 8.17 -3.71
CA ARG A 201 -16.05 8.34 -2.84
C ARG A 201 -15.24 7.05 -2.82
N ARG A 202 -13.93 7.17 -2.75
CA ARG A 202 -13.04 6.02 -2.65
C ARG A 202 -11.76 6.39 -1.93
N TRP A 203 -11.17 5.40 -1.29
CA TRP A 203 -9.81 5.46 -0.81
C TRP A 203 -8.84 5.08 -1.92
N ILE A 204 -7.69 5.69 -1.91
CA ILE A 204 -6.50 5.24 -2.64
C ILE A 204 -5.34 5.16 -1.65
N PHE A 205 -4.36 4.33 -1.96
CA PHE A 205 -3.22 4.11 -1.10
C PHE A 205 -1.93 4.33 -1.86
N VAL A 206 -0.97 5.00 -1.21
CA VAL A 206 0.34 5.35 -1.76
C VAL A 206 1.39 4.86 -0.77
N ALA A 207 2.51 4.33 -1.25
CA ALA A 207 3.64 4.01 -0.38
C ALA A 207 4.09 5.27 0.38
N GLU A 208 4.34 5.13 1.69
CA GLU A 208 4.82 6.24 2.51
C GLU A 208 6.13 6.81 1.98
N ASP A 209 6.99 5.95 1.49
CA ASP A 209 8.31 6.29 0.95
C ASP A 209 8.31 6.57 -0.55
N TYR A 210 7.12 6.73 -1.18
CA TYR A 210 7.06 7.15 -2.57
C TYR A 210 7.75 8.51 -2.75
N ASP A 211 8.76 8.53 -3.62
CA ASP A 211 9.56 9.71 -3.87
C ASP A 211 8.83 10.73 -4.75
N PHE A 212 8.20 11.68 -4.11
CA PHE A 212 7.55 12.83 -4.77
C PHE A 212 8.52 13.97 -5.13
N TRP A 213 9.79 13.87 -4.74
CA TRP A 213 10.74 14.96 -4.91
C TRP A 213 11.64 14.77 -6.13
N ASP A 214 11.83 15.81 -6.89
CA ASP A 214 12.79 15.88 -8.00
C ASP A 214 14.05 16.61 -7.52
N GLU A 215 15.07 15.84 -7.17
CA GLU A 215 16.35 16.38 -6.67
C GLU A 215 17.06 17.28 -7.69
N ALA A 216 16.92 17.01 -8.96
CA ALA A 216 17.61 17.78 -10.01
C ALA A 216 17.01 19.18 -10.18
N ASN A 217 15.68 19.30 -10.04
CA ASN A 217 14.96 20.54 -10.23
C ASN A 217 14.52 21.20 -8.91
N GLN A 218 14.72 20.52 -7.76
CA GLN A 218 14.34 20.98 -6.42
C GLN A 218 12.86 21.36 -6.31
N VAL A 219 11.99 20.51 -6.89
CA VAL A 219 10.54 20.69 -6.91
C VAL A 219 9.82 19.35 -6.69
N PHE A 220 8.57 19.38 -6.32
CA PHE A 220 7.74 18.19 -6.34
C PHE A 220 7.48 17.73 -7.77
N LYS A 221 7.56 16.41 -8.00
CA LYS A 221 7.22 15.74 -9.29
C LYS A 221 5.75 15.95 -9.63
N THR A 222 4.88 15.97 -8.60
CA THR A 222 3.43 16.13 -8.76
C THR A 222 3.04 17.61 -8.83
N THR A 223 2.27 17.95 -9.84
CA THR A 223 1.76 19.31 -10.11
C THR A 223 0.27 19.26 -10.50
N PRO A 224 -0.46 20.39 -10.54
CA PRO A 224 -1.86 20.39 -11.02
C PRO A 224 -2.03 19.88 -12.44
N LYS A 225 -0.98 19.96 -13.27
CA LYS A 225 -1.01 19.55 -14.69
C LYS A 225 -0.54 18.13 -14.93
N ASP A 226 0.11 17.54 -13.92
CA ASP A 226 0.68 16.21 -13.99
C ASP A 226 0.70 15.60 -12.58
N VAL A 227 -0.40 14.92 -12.23
CA VAL A 227 -0.55 14.26 -10.93
C VAL A 227 0.06 12.87 -11.01
N ILE A 228 1.30 12.78 -10.55
CA ILE A 228 2.11 11.56 -10.61
C ILE A 228 2.14 10.87 -9.26
N TRP A 229 1.84 9.60 -9.24
CA TRP A 229 2.00 8.67 -8.11
C TRP A 229 1.91 7.23 -8.60
N GLU A 230 2.35 6.28 -7.79
CA GLU A 230 2.32 4.86 -8.14
C GLU A 230 0.91 4.27 -7.98
N ARG A 231 0.18 4.14 -9.10
CA ARG A 231 -1.25 3.79 -9.12
C ARG A 231 -1.54 2.30 -8.95
N ASN A 232 -0.50 1.46 -9.14
CA ASN A 232 -0.67 0.01 -9.22
C ASN A 232 -0.19 -0.72 -7.96
N GLY A 233 0.00 -0.02 -6.85
CA GLY A 233 0.54 -0.59 -5.63
C GLY A 233 2.05 -0.41 -5.50
N VAL A 234 2.63 -0.96 -4.46
CA VAL A 234 4.02 -0.80 -4.06
C VAL A 234 4.82 -2.02 -4.53
N ILE A 235 5.92 -1.79 -5.24
CA ILE A 235 6.86 -2.85 -5.61
C ILE A 235 8.12 -2.71 -4.75
N PHE A 236 8.56 -3.80 -4.13
CA PHE A 236 9.75 -3.81 -3.27
C PHE A 236 10.40 -5.18 -3.28
N ASP A 237 11.67 -5.23 -2.90
CA ASP A 237 12.42 -6.46 -2.77
C ASP A 237 12.51 -6.86 -1.29
N TYR A 238 12.17 -8.10 -1.00
CA TYR A 238 12.28 -8.72 0.32
C TYR A 238 13.45 -9.73 0.29
N PRO A 239 14.31 -9.82 1.31
CA PRO A 239 14.18 -9.21 2.64
C PRO A 239 14.78 -7.80 2.79
N GLU A 240 15.31 -7.18 1.77
CA GLU A 240 15.97 -5.86 1.88
C GLU A 240 15.03 -4.82 2.47
N LYS A 241 13.71 -4.98 2.23
CA LYS A 241 12.68 -4.12 2.79
C LYS A 241 11.51 -4.94 3.31
N SER A 242 11.41 -5.08 4.62
CA SER A 242 10.32 -5.80 5.30
C SER A 242 9.20 -4.89 5.82
N MET A 243 9.47 -3.59 6.04
CA MET A 243 8.46 -2.64 6.50
C MET A 243 7.92 -1.82 5.33
N GLN A 244 6.61 -1.87 5.11
CA GLN A 244 5.90 -1.16 4.05
C GLN A 244 4.72 -0.39 4.64
N ASN A 245 4.90 0.90 4.89
CA ASN A 245 3.80 1.75 5.32
C ASN A 245 3.04 2.30 4.13
N VAL A 246 1.73 2.38 4.23
CA VAL A 246 0.89 2.93 3.17
C VAL A 246 0.01 4.06 3.69
N VAL A 247 -0.05 5.11 2.89
CA VAL A 247 -0.78 6.34 3.19
C VAL A 247 -2.11 6.33 2.46
N GLY A 248 -3.20 6.36 3.22
CA GLY A 248 -4.54 6.46 2.66
C GLY A 248 -4.93 7.89 2.31
N VAL A 249 -5.41 8.08 1.11
CA VAL A 249 -5.94 9.35 0.60
C VAL A 249 -7.42 9.15 0.26
N LEU A 250 -8.29 9.86 0.96
CA LEU A 250 -9.71 9.88 0.61
C LEU A 250 -9.92 10.85 -0.55
N MET A 251 -10.38 10.33 -1.67
CA MET A 251 -10.60 11.14 -2.86
C MET A 251 -11.66 12.22 -2.62
N GLY A 252 -11.28 13.47 -2.86
CA GLY A 252 -12.09 14.65 -2.61
C GLY A 252 -11.83 15.37 -1.28
N ASP A 253 -11.07 14.80 -0.35
CA ASP A 253 -10.63 15.45 0.90
C ASP A 253 -9.34 16.24 0.67
N VAL A 254 -9.47 17.46 0.16
CA VAL A 254 -8.37 18.30 -0.33
C VAL A 254 -7.88 19.31 0.72
N ASN A 255 -8.79 19.71 1.67
CA ASN A 255 -8.55 20.82 2.60
C ASN A 255 -8.32 20.38 4.02
#